data_b462145f57c70bb0d0e29c1faf5bf2d8
#
_entry.id   b462145f57c70bb0d0e29c1faf5bf2d8
#
_cell.length_a   1.000
_cell.length_b   1.000
_cell.length_c   1.000
_cell.angle_alpha   90.00
_cell.angle_beta   90.00
_cell.angle_gamma   90.00
#
_symmetry.space_group_name_H-M   'P 1'
#
loop_
_entity.id
_entity.type
_entity.pdbx_description
1 polymer ?
#
loop_
_entity_poly.entity_id
_entity_poly.type
_entity_poly.pdbx_seq_one_letter_code
_entity_poly.pdbx_strand_id
1 'polypeptide(L)'
;MFSNHKYIAFETIVVKEVRRFSRIWLQTLVPPAITIGLYFVVFGNLIGRRIGDMGGFNYMEFILPGLIMMAVIQNSYSNVVSSFFSHKFQRSIEELLVSPVPNFIILAGFVVGGMVRGLAVGGVVTIIASLFINVDVQHPILTIAVVLLTSIVFSLAGFINAIFANTFDDISIIPTFVLTPLIYLGGVFYSVSLLPAFWSSLSYFNPIFYMVNTFRYGFLGVSDTSVSGAIAMLGLFICGLTFICLSLLRLSLIHI
;
A
#
# COMPACT_ATOMS: atom_id res chain seq x y z
N MET A 1 22.64 26.54 8.98
CA MET A 1 21.90 27.06 7.80
C MET A 1 21.48 25.95 6.84
N PHE A 2 22.34 24.97 6.49
CA PHE A 2 22.02 23.87 5.57
C PHE A 2 20.91 22.88 6.04
N SER A 3 20.70 22.73 7.36
CA SER A 3 19.63 21.86 7.89
C SER A 3 18.22 22.39 7.59
N ASN A 4 18.05 23.70 7.59
CA ASN A 4 16.74 24.36 7.40
C ASN A 4 16.23 24.22 5.95
N HIS A 5 17.12 24.29 4.96
CA HIS A 5 16.74 24.13 3.54
C HIS A 5 16.26 22.71 3.21
N LYS A 6 16.88 21.70 3.81
CA LYS A 6 16.48 20.29 3.63
C LYS A 6 15.10 20.02 4.21
N TYR A 7 14.82 20.57 5.39
CA TYR A 7 13.52 20.43 6.05
C TYR A 7 12.42 21.13 5.23
N ILE A 8 12.67 22.36 4.77
CA ILE A 8 11.73 23.14 3.95
C ILE A 8 11.44 22.40 2.62
N ALA A 9 12.46 21.83 1.98
CA ALA A 9 12.29 21.05 0.75
C ALA A 9 11.43 19.80 0.99
N PHE A 10 11.70 19.05 2.05
CA PHE A 10 10.90 17.89 2.43
C PHE A 10 9.43 18.27 2.69
N GLU A 11 9.21 19.27 3.54
CA GLU A 11 7.88 19.78 3.86
C GLU A 11 7.12 20.24 2.60
N THR A 12 7.80 20.95 1.71
CA THR A 12 7.21 21.42 0.46
C THR A 12 6.73 20.27 -0.42
N ILE A 13 7.54 19.22 -0.58
CA ILE A 13 7.16 18.04 -1.37
C ILE A 13 5.98 17.32 -0.72
N VAL A 14 6.03 17.08 0.59
CA VAL A 14 4.95 16.40 1.32
C VAL A 14 3.64 17.20 1.23
N VAL A 15 3.67 18.50 1.51
CA VAL A 15 2.48 19.37 1.43
C VAL A 15 1.90 19.38 0.02
N LYS A 16 2.76 19.45 -1.01
CA LYS A 16 2.34 19.37 -2.41
C LYS A 16 1.63 18.05 -2.72
N GLU A 17 2.21 16.93 -2.30
CA GLU A 17 1.62 15.58 -2.49
C GLU A 17 0.28 15.43 -1.77
N VAL A 18 0.20 15.88 -0.52
CA VAL A 18 -1.04 15.85 0.27
C VAL A 18 -2.11 16.74 -0.37
N ARG A 19 -1.78 17.97 -0.75
CA ARG A 19 -2.72 18.88 -1.43
C ARG A 19 -3.18 18.34 -2.77
N ARG A 20 -2.32 17.63 -3.51
CA ARG A 20 -2.65 17.03 -4.80
C ARG A 20 -3.78 16.02 -4.67
N PHE A 21 -3.63 15.00 -3.82
CA PHE A 21 -4.69 13.99 -3.68
C PHE A 21 -5.92 14.53 -2.93
N SER A 22 -5.76 15.46 -2.00
CA SER A 22 -6.89 16.10 -1.29
C SER A 22 -7.76 16.93 -2.23
N ARG A 23 -7.20 17.54 -3.27
CA ARG A 23 -7.96 18.28 -4.28
C ARG A 23 -8.89 17.36 -5.08
N ILE A 24 -8.50 16.12 -5.28
CA ILE A 24 -9.26 15.10 -6.01
C ILE A 24 -9.84 14.03 -5.09
N TRP A 25 -10.19 14.41 -3.83
CA TRP A 25 -10.65 13.47 -2.79
C TRP A 25 -11.83 12.59 -3.24
N LEU A 26 -12.75 13.14 -4.05
CA LEU A 26 -13.88 12.38 -4.59
C LEU A 26 -13.40 11.18 -5.43
N GLN A 27 -12.40 11.40 -6.30
CA GLN A 27 -11.84 10.33 -7.14
C GLN A 27 -10.92 9.38 -6.35
N THR A 28 -10.41 9.83 -5.21
CA THR A 28 -9.42 9.09 -4.41
C THR A 28 -10.09 8.22 -3.34
N LEU A 29 -11.09 8.75 -2.63
CA LEU A 29 -11.70 8.11 -1.46
C LEU A 29 -13.02 7.42 -1.78
N VAL A 30 -13.83 7.97 -2.69
CA VAL A 30 -15.17 7.45 -2.98
C VAL A 30 -15.15 6.09 -3.69
N PRO A 31 -14.33 5.83 -4.73
CA PRO A 31 -14.32 4.52 -5.36
C PRO A 31 -13.91 3.37 -4.42
N PRO A 32 -12.84 3.45 -3.63
CA PRO A 32 -12.55 2.44 -2.61
C PRO A 32 -13.69 2.26 -1.61
N ALA A 33 -14.31 3.35 -1.17
CA ALA A 33 -15.43 3.34 -0.24
C ALA A 33 -16.61 2.54 -0.79
N ILE A 34 -17.03 2.82 -2.02
CA ILE A 34 -18.12 2.12 -2.70
C ILE A 34 -17.75 0.65 -2.91
N THR A 35 -16.56 0.37 -3.42
CA THR A 35 -16.10 -1.00 -3.69
C THR A 35 -16.12 -1.86 -2.42
N ILE A 36 -15.60 -1.34 -1.32
CA ILE A 36 -15.57 -2.06 -0.05
C ILE A 36 -16.99 -2.20 0.53
N GLY A 37 -17.82 -1.17 0.47
CA GLY A 37 -19.24 -1.27 0.86
C GLY A 37 -19.96 -2.36 0.07
N LEU A 38 -19.74 -2.45 -1.25
CA LEU A 38 -20.30 -3.53 -2.06
C LEU A 38 -19.74 -4.90 -1.68
N TYR A 39 -18.45 -5.00 -1.37
CA TYR A 39 -17.88 -6.26 -0.86
C TYR A 39 -18.59 -6.71 0.43
N PHE A 40 -18.83 -5.81 1.38
CA PHE A 40 -19.56 -6.16 2.60
C PHE A 40 -20.99 -6.61 2.31
N VAL A 41 -21.69 -5.96 1.40
CA VAL A 41 -23.05 -6.37 1.02
C VAL A 41 -23.05 -7.75 0.34
N VAL A 42 -22.16 -7.97 -0.62
CA VAL A 42 -22.12 -9.22 -1.40
C VAL A 42 -21.55 -10.36 -0.55
N PHE A 43 -20.37 -10.17 0.04
CA PHE A 43 -19.71 -11.24 0.79
C PHE A 43 -20.33 -11.46 2.17
N GLY A 44 -20.88 -10.43 2.79
CA GLY A 44 -21.54 -10.57 4.08
C GLY A 44 -22.91 -11.28 3.99
N ASN A 45 -23.78 -10.78 3.14
CA ASN A 45 -25.16 -11.29 3.10
C ASN A 45 -25.34 -12.53 2.21
N LEU A 46 -24.64 -12.59 1.05
CA LEU A 46 -24.87 -13.66 0.08
C LEU A 46 -23.93 -14.84 0.30
N ILE A 47 -22.66 -14.59 0.56
CA ILE A 47 -21.60 -15.61 0.62
C ILE A 47 -21.31 -15.99 2.07
N GLY A 48 -21.24 -15.04 2.99
CA GLY A 48 -20.88 -15.29 4.38
C GLY A 48 -21.84 -16.26 5.08
N ARG A 49 -23.14 -16.21 4.77
CA ARG A 49 -24.13 -17.17 5.28
C ARG A 49 -23.91 -18.61 4.81
N ARG A 50 -23.20 -18.82 3.69
CA ARG A 50 -22.91 -20.15 3.12
C ARG A 50 -21.57 -20.68 3.55
N ILE A 51 -20.59 -19.83 3.78
CA ILE A 51 -19.22 -20.21 4.19
C ILE A 51 -19.19 -20.53 5.68
N GLY A 52 -20.01 -19.82 6.50
CA GLY A 52 -19.96 -19.92 7.95
C GLY A 52 -18.73 -19.25 8.55
N ASP A 53 -18.27 -19.75 9.69
CA ASP A 53 -17.12 -19.20 10.42
C ASP A 53 -15.81 -19.62 9.80
N MET A 54 -14.84 -18.70 9.72
CA MET A 54 -13.50 -18.93 9.23
C MET A 54 -12.49 -18.61 10.34
N GLY A 55 -11.72 -19.61 10.76
CA GLY A 55 -10.76 -19.44 11.86
C GLY A 55 -11.38 -19.06 13.21
N GLY A 56 -12.66 -19.40 13.43
CA GLY A 56 -13.40 -19.05 14.65
C GLY A 56 -14.02 -17.65 14.64
N PHE A 57 -13.96 -16.94 13.53
CA PHE A 57 -14.55 -15.61 13.33
C PHE A 57 -15.60 -15.64 12.23
N ASN A 58 -16.57 -14.73 12.30
CA ASN A 58 -17.49 -14.54 11.20
C ASN A 58 -16.72 -14.18 9.93
N TYR A 59 -17.16 -14.70 8.79
CA TYR A 59 -16.48 -14.50 7.51
C TYR A 59 -16.20 -13.01 7.20
N MET A 60 -17.12 -12.11 7.55
CA MET A 60 -16.92 -10.66 7.33
C MET A 60 -15.81 -10.09 8.21
N GLU A 61 -15.73 -10.50 9.46
CA GLU A 61 -14.64 -10.10 10.37
C GLU A 61 -13.29 -10.60 9.88
N PHE A 62 -13.27 -11.82 9.34
CA PHE A 62 -12.04 -12.43 8.81
C PHE A 62 -11.50 -11.69 7.57
N ILE A 63 -12.35 -11.27 6.63
CA ILE A 63 -11.91 -10.61 5.40
C ILE A 63 -11.61 -9.12 5.58
N LEU A 64 -12.13 -8.47 6.62
CA LEU A 64 -11.96 -7.03 6.85
C LEU A 64 -10.50 -6.57 6.82
N PRO A 65 -9.57 -7.18 7.59
CA PRO A 65 -8.17 -6.78 7.56
C PRO A 65 -7.55 -6.89 6.16
N GLY A 66 -7.91 -7.95 5.42
CA GLY A 66 -7.49 -8.13 4.04
C GLY A 66 -7.95 -7.02 3.11
N LEU A 67 -9.21 -6.61 3.22
CA LEU A 67 -9.80 -5.54 2.40
C LEU A 67 -9.17 -4.17 2.72
N ILE A 68 -8.90 -3.87 3.99
CA ILE A 68 -8.19 -2.65 4.39
C ILE A 68 -6.78 -2.65 3.78
N MET A 69 -6.03 -3.76 3.92
CA MET A 69 -4.68 -3.87 3.38
C MET A 69 -4.65 -3.77 1.86
N MET A 70 -5.59 -4.40 1.15
CA MET A 70 -5.76 -4.25 -0.30
C MET A 70 -5.92 -2.78 -0.68
N ALA A 71 -6.79 -2.03 0.00
CA ALA A 71 -7.01 -0.62 -0.27
C ALA A 71 -5.76 0.24 0.01
N VAL A 72 -5.05 -0.01 1.11
CA VAL A 72 -3.79 0.66 1.46
C VAL A 72 -2.72 0.41 0.41
N ILE A 73 -2.49 -0.85 0.04
CA ILE A 73 -1.51 -1.27 -0.96
C ILE A 73 -1.74 -0.55 -2.29
N GLN A 74 -2.95 -0.66 -2.83
CA GLN A 74 -3.29 -0.07 -4.12
C GLN A 74 -3.18 1.45 -4.13
N ASN A 75 -3.63 2.11 -3.07
CA ASN A 75 -3.63 3.58 -3.02
C ASN A 75 -2.26 4.17 -2.70
N SER A 76 -1.45 3.55 -1.84
CA SER A 76 -0.07 3.96 -1.61
C SER A 76 0.77 3.86 -2.88
N TYR A 77 0.67 2.75 -3.60
CA TYR A 77 1.33 2.53 -4.87
C TYR A 77 0.89 3.54 -5.94
N SER A 78 -0.43 3.62 -6.18
CA SER A 78 -1.00 4.47 -7.22
C SER A 78 -0.72 5.96 -7.00
N ASN A 79 -0.62 6.41 -5.74
CA ASN A 79 -0.27 7.80 -5.45
C ASN A 79 1.10 8.16 -6.00
N VAL A 80 2.09 7.35 -5.65
CA VAL A 80 3.48 7.65 -6.00
C VAL A 80 3.72 7.47 -7.49
N VAL A 81 3.22 6.37 -8.08
CA VAL A 81 3.42 6.12 -9.50
C VAL A 81 2.82 7.23 -10.36
N SER A 82 1.58 7.64 -10.05
CA SER A 82 0.91 8.71 -10.81
C SER A 82 1.56 10.08 -10.61
N SER A 83 1.98 10.38 -9.38
CA SER A 83 2.60 11.67 -9.08
C SER A 83 3.96 11.81 -9.73
N PHE A 84 4.87 10.88 -9.46
CA PHE A 84 6.23 10.96 -9.97
C PHE A 84 6.27 10.88 -11.50
N PHE A 85 5.46 9.99 -12.10
CA PHE A 85 5.37 9.89 -13.55
C PHE A 85 4.81 11.18 -14.18
N SER A 86 3.80 11.82 -13.56
CA SER A 86 3.30 13.11 -14.05
C SER A 86 4.39 14.20 -14.05
N HIS A 87 5.27 14.23 -13.04
CA HIS A 87 6.41 15.13 -13.01
C HIS A 87 7.45 14.80 -14.08
N LYS A 88 7.71 13.52 -14.32
CA LYS A 88 8.59 13.06 -15.40
C LYS A 88 8.02 13.43 -16.76
N PHE A 89 6.74 13.17 -17.01
CA PHE A 89 6.07 13.46 -18.27
C PHE A 89 6.03 14.95 -18.60
N GLN A 90 5.84 15.81 -17.59
CA GLN A 90 5.86 17.27 -17.74
C GLN A 90 7.27 17.86 -17.73
N ARG A 91 8.32 17.04 -17.61
CA ARG A 91 9.73 17.44 -17.46
C ARG A 91 10.03 18.32 -16.22
N SER A 92 9.06 18.51 -15.34
CA SER A 92 9.26 19.27 -14.10
C SER A 92 10.12 18.53 -13.07
N ILE A 93 10.35 17.24 -13.27
CA ILE A 93 11.28 16.46 -12.45
C ILE A 93 12.74 16.91 -12.65
N GLU A 94 13.10 17.39 -13.82
CA GLU A 94 14.45 17.88 -14.13
C GLU A 94 14.83 19.04 -13.22
N GLU A 95 13.92 19.99 -13.01
CA GLU A 95 14.12 21.12 -12.10
C GLU A 95 14.36 20.65 -10.66
N LEU A 96 13.60 19.61 -10.23
CA LEU A 96 13.76 19.03 -8.89
C LEU A 96 15.08 18.30 -8.73
N LEU A 97 15.55 17.60 -9.76
CA LEU A 97 16.80 16.84 -9.74
C LEU A 97 18.05 17.73 -9.84
N VAL A 98 17.96 18.87 -10.52
CA VAL A 98 19.05 19.88 -10.60
C VAL A 98 19.11 20.76 -9.34
N SER A 99 18.03 20.80 -8.55
CA SER A 99 17.98 21.56 -7.30
C SER A 99 18.99 21.00 -6.27
N PRO A 100 19.49 21.79 -5.32
CA PRO A 100 20.41 21.34 -4.28
C PRO A 100 19.74 20.47 -3.20
N VAL A 101 18.68 19.75 -3.56
CA VAL A 101 17.94 18.86 -2.67
C VAL A 101 18.49 17.44 -2.80
N PRO A 102 18.91 16.78 -1.70
CA PRO A 102 19.39 15.40 -1.77
C PRO A 102 18.30 14.43 -2.26
N ASN A 103 18.68 13.46 -3.09
CA ASN A 103 17.77 12.44 -3.65
C ASN A 103 16.96 11.71 -2.58
N PHE A 104 17.52 11.49 -1.39
CA PHE A 104 16.80 10.88 -0.28
C PHE A 104 15.60 11.73 0.17
N ILE A 105 15.71 13.05 0.18
CA ILE A 105 14.62 13.95 0.57
C ILE A 105 13.51 13.93 -0.48
N ILE A 106 13.88 13.89 -1.76
CA ILE A 106 12.94 13.76 -2.87
C ILE A 106 12.16 12.44 -2.70
N LEU A 107 12.88 11.32 -2.58
CA LEU A 107 12.26 10.01 -2.38
C LEU A 107 11.34 9.98 -1.16
N ALA A 108 11.84 10.46 -0.01
CA ALA A 108 11.08 10.48 1.24
C ALA A 108 9.79 11.31 1.12
N GLY A 109 9.83 12.45 0.44
CA GLY A 109 8.66 13.31 0.22
C GLY A 109 7.55 12.61 -0.57
N PHE A 110 7.90 11.92 -1.68
CA PHE A 110 6.92 11.15 -2.46
C PHE A 110 6.40 9.94 -1.69
N VAL A 111 7.28 9.21 -0.96
CA VAL A 111 6.89 8.05 -0.16
C VAL A 111 5.92 8.44 0.95
N VAL A 112 6.20 9.53 1.67
CA VAL A 112 5.29 10.05 2.70
C VAL A 112 3.95 10.47 2.09
N GLY A 113 3.94 11.10 0.91
CA GLY A 113 2.71 11.41 0.18
C GLY A 113 1.87 10.17 -0.14
N GLY A 114 2.51 9.10 -0.61
CA GLY A 114 1.87 7.80 -0.85
C GLY A 114 1.34 7.15 0.42
N MET A 115 2.14 7.20 1.49
CA MET A 115 1.76 6.68 2.81
C MET A 115 0.52 7.41 3.36
N VAL A 116 0.51 8.73 3.34
CA VAL A 116 -0.64 9.52 3.84
C VAL A 116 -1.91 9.20 3.06
N ARG A 117 -1.84 9.07 1.71
CA ARG A 117 -3.00 8.67 0.91
C ARG A 117 -3.46 7.25 1.23
N GLY A 118 -2.54 6.30 1.32
CA GLY A 118 -2.87 4.91 1.67
C GLY A 118 -3.57 4.82 3.03
N LEU A 119 -3.05 5.52 4.04
CA LEU A 119 -3.64 5.59 5.36
C LEU A 119 -5.02 6.28 5.36
N ALA A 120 -5.19 7.37 4.61
CA ALA A 120 -6.47 8.04 4.49
C ALA A 120 -7.55 7.11 3.89
N VAL A 121 -7.21 6.37 2.83
CA VAL A 121 -8.11 5.39 2.22
C VAL A 121 -8.37 4.23 3.17
N GLY A 122 -7.34 3.67 3.81
CA GLY A 122 -7.48 2.62 4.82
C GLY A 122 -8.39 3.04 5.98
N GLY A 123 -8.26 4.27 6.45
CA GLY A 123 -9.13 4.86 7.46
C GLY A 123 -10.60 4.96 7.00
N VAL A 124 -10.85 5.44 5.79
CA VAL A 124 -12.20 5.50 5.21
C VAL A 124 -12.81 4.11 5.08
N VAL A 125 -12.03 3.13 4.61
CA VAL A 125 -12.47 1.73 4.52
C VAL A 125 -12.83 1.16 5.89
N THR A 126 -12.01 1.45 6.91
CA THR A 126 -12.27 1.01 8.29
C THR A 126 -13.55 1.64 8.86
N ILE A 127 -13.78 2.93 8.60
CA ILE A 127 -15.02 3.63 9.00
C ILE A 127 -16.23 3.00 8.33
N ILE A 128 -16.16 2.69 7.03
CA ILE A 128 -17.27 2.04 6.33
C ILE A 128 -17.51 0.64 6.89
N ALA A 129 -16.45 -0.12 7.15
CA ALA A 129 -16.55 -1.45 7.72
C ALA A 129 -17.23 -1.44 9.10
N SER A 130 -16.98 -0.41 9.92
CA SER A 130 -17.62 -0.26 11.24
C SER A 130 -19.13 -0.07 11.20
N LEU A 131 -19.71 0.26 10.04
CA LEU A 131 -21.16 0.32 9.85
C LEU A 131 -21.80 -1.08 9.70
N PHE A 132 -20.99 -2.09 9.35
CA PHE A 132 -21.47 -3.45 9.07
C PHE A 132 -21.10 -4.43 10.17
N ILE A 133 -19.97 -4.24 10.83
CA ILE A 133 -19.42 -5.13 11.86
C ILE A 133 -18.79 -4.31 13.00
N ASN A 134 -18.74 -4.92 14.19
CA ASN A 134 -17.97 -4.35 15.28
C ASN A 134 -16.48 -4.53 14.99
N VAL A 135 -15.78 -3.41 14.84
CA VAL A 135 -14.33 -3.40 14.60
C VAL A 135 -13.64 -3.41 15.96
N ASP A 136 -13.14 -4.57 16.36
CA ASP A 136 -12.30 -4.72 17.54
C ASP A 136 -10.85 -4.98 17.11
N VAL A 137 -9.91 -4.21 17.65
CA VAL A 137 -8.49 -4.29 17.29
C VAL A 137 -7.71 -4.77 18.51
N GLN A 138 -7.27 -6.03 18.49
CA GLN A 138 -6.58 -6.64 19.64
C GLN A 138 -5.19 -6.05 19.88
N HIS A 139 -4.44 -5.74 18.80
CA HIS A 139 -3.08 -5.21 18.88
C HIS A 139 -2.93 -3.91 18.08
N PRO A 140 -3.41 -2.75 18.59
CA PRO A 140 -3.48 -1.50 17.81
C PRO A 140 -2.09 -0.98 17.38
N ILE A 141 -1.08 -1.09 18.22
CA ILE A 141 0.30 -0.65 17.90
C ILE A 141 0.86 -1.45 16.73
N LEU A 142 0.68 -2.78 16.74
CA LEU A 142 1.13 -3.65 15.66
C LEU A 142 0.38 -3.34 14.36
N THR A 143 -0.93 -3.16 14.44
CA THR A 143 -1.79 -2.80 13.30
C THR A 143 -1.31 -1.52 12.62
N ILE A 144 -1.04 -0.47 13.39
CA ILE A 144 -0.50 0.80 12.87
C ILE A 144 0.89 0.58 12.27
N ALA A 145 1.77 -0.13 12.94
CA ALA A 145 3.12 -0.38 12.44
C ALA A 145 3.11 -1.13 11.10
N VAL A 146 2.32 -2.19 10.97
CA VAL A 146 2.23 -3.00 9.73
C VAL A 146 1.66 -2.19 8.58
N VAL A 147 0.61 -1.41 8.81
CA VAL A 147 0.03 -0.57 7.74
C VAL A 147 0.98 0.52 7.27
N LEU A 148 1.75 1.11 8.19
CA LEU A 148 2.80 2.08 7.85
C LEU A 148 3.91 1.43 7.02
N LEU A 149 4.47 0.32 7.47
CA LEU A 149 5.52 -0.40 6.76
C LEU A 149 5.06 -0.86 5.37
N THR A 150 3.86 -1.40 5.26
CA THR A 150 3.28 -1.82 3.98
C THR A 150 3.09 -0.64 3.03
N SER A 151 2.57 0.49 3.51
CA SER A 151 2.39 1.68 2.67
C SER A 151 3.73 2.26 2.18
N ILE A 152 4.81 2.16 2.98
CA ILE A 152 6.16 2.54 2.56
C ILE A 152 6.66 1.60 1.44
N VAL A 153 6.55 0.28 1.63
CA VAL A 153 6.98 -0.71 0.61
C VAL A 153 6.31 -0.44 -0.73
N PHE A 154 4.98 -0.26 -0.75
CA PHE A 154 4.26 -0.06 -2.00
C PHE A 154 4.43 1.35 -2.59
N SER A 155 4.69 2.35 -1.77
CA SER A 155 5.12 3.68 -2.25
C SER A 155 6.47 3.60 -2.95
N LEU A 156 7.44 2.88 -2.39
CA LEU A 156 8.75 2.65 -3.02
C LEU A 156 8.62 1.83 -4.33
N ALA A 157 7.80 0.79 -4.33
CA ALA A 157 7.53 0.00 -5.54
C ALA A 157 6.86 0.85 -6.64
N GLY A 158 5.91 1.71 -6.28
CA GLY A 158 5.30 2.67 -7.20
C GLY A 158 6.31 3.68 -7.76
N PHE A 159 7.26 4.12 -6.94
CA PHE A 159 8.33 5.02 -7.36
C PHE A 159 9.23 4.36 -8.42
N ILE A 160 9.61 3.10 -8.22
CA ILE A 160 10.40 2.34 -9.21
C ILE A 160 9.64 2.21 -10.52
N ASN A 161 8.35 1.83 -10.49
CA ASN A 161 7.54 1.75 -11.70
C ASN A 161 7.49 3.09 -12.44
N ALA A 162 7.32 4.19 -11.73
CA ALA A 162 7.26 5.53 -12.34
C ALA A 162 8.57 5.92 -13.04
N ILE A 163 9.72 5.49 -12.54
CA ILE A 163 11.02 5.73 -13.20
C ILE A 163 11.08 5.02 -14.54
N PHE A 164 10.65 3.77 -14.62
CA PHE A 164 10.72 2.96 -15.84
C PHE A 164 9.60 3.24 -16.84
N ALA A 165 8.47 3.77 -16.38
CA ALA A 165 7.33 4.09 -17.25
C ALA A 165 7.66 5.19 -18.24
N ASN A 166 7.22 5.05 -19.49
CA ASN A 166 7.34 6.04 -20.56
C ASN A 166 6.00 6.63 -20.99
N THR A 167 4.91 5.89 -20.75
CA THR A 167 3.55 6.29 -21.09
C THR A 167 2.62 6.17 -19.88
N PHE A 168 1.44 6.80 -19.95
CA PHE A 168 0.41 6.62 -18.92
C PHE A 168 -0.15 5.20 -18.86
N ASP A 169 -0.04 4.45 -19.95
CA ASP A 169 -0.46 3.05 -19.97
C ASP A 169 0.53 2.18 -19.21
N ASP A 170 1.84 2.45 -19.30
CA ASP A 170 2.88 1.68 -18.60
C ASP A 170 2.71 1.71 -17.08
N ILE A 171 2.25 2.82 -16.51
CA ILE A 171 2.03 2.90 -15.07
C ILE A 171 0.88 2.03 -14.56
N SER A 172 -0.01 1.59 -15.45
CA SER A 172 -1.15 0.73 -15.12
C SER A 172 -0.88 -0.76 -15.31
N ILE A 173 0.17 -1.14 -16.05
CA ILE A 173 0.53 -2.53 -16.32
C ILE A 173 0.85 -3.30 -15.04
N ILE A 174 1.77 -2.78 -14.22
CA ILE A 174 2.19 -3.46 -12.98
C ILE A 174 1.03 -3.58 -11.98
N PRO A 175 0.23 -2.54 -11.67
CA PRO A 175 -0.93 -2.70 -10.80
C PRO A 175 -1.92 -3.75 -11.29
N THR A 176 -2.19 -3.79 -12.57
CA THR A 176 -3.22 -4.67 -13.14
C THR A 176 -2.75 -6.12 -13.23
N PHE A 177 -1.56 -6.36 -13.78
CA PHE A 177 -1.10 -7.70 -14.13
C PHE A 177 -0.22 -8.35 -13.05
N VAL A 178 0.38 -7.57 -12.15
CA VAL A 178 1.26 -8.08 -11.10
C VAL A 178 0.63 -7.86 -9.72
N LEU A 179 0.30 -6.63 -9.38
CA LEU A 179 -0.14 -6.30 -8.02
C LEU A 179 -1.51 -6.92 -7.71
N THR A 180 -2.47 -6.83 -8.63
CA THR A 180 -3.80 -7.40 -8.43
C THR A 180 -3.77 -8.92 -8.20
N PRO A 181 -3.13 -9.76 -9.05
CA PRO A 181 -2.99 -11.19 -8.77
C PRO A 181 -2.29 -11.49 -7.45
N LEU A 182 -1.22 -10.77 -7.10
CA LEU A 182 -0.53 -10.94 -5.84
C LEU A 182 -1.41 -10.60 -4.63
N ILE A 183 -2.24 -9.57 -4.71
CA ILE A 183 -3.19 -9.22 -3.65
C ILE A 183 -4.21 -10.35 -3.46
N TYR A 184 -4.79 -10.88 -4.53
CA TYR A 184 -5.73 -11.99 -4.43
C TYR A 184 -5.09 -13.26 -3.85
N LEU A 185 -3.87 -13.61 -4.28
CA LEU A 185 -3.09 -14.72 -3.72
C LEU A 185 -2.53 -14.43 -2.33
N GLY A 186 -2.60 -13.19 -1.87
CA GLY A 186 -2.16 -12.75 -0.55
C GLY A 186 -3.10 -13.14 0.61
N GLY A 187 -4.15 -13.93 0.36
CA GLY A 187 -5.07 -14.39 1.40
C GLY A 187 -6.01 -13.30 1.92
N VAL A 188 -6.38 -12.33 1.07
CA VAL A 188 -7.31 -11.23 1.42
C VAL A 188 -8.70 -11.80 1.75
N PHE A 189 -9.21 -12.72 0.94
CA PHE A 189 -10.58 -13.24 1.01
C PHE A 189 -10.70 -14.62 1.65
N TYR A 190 -9.57 -15.31 1.91
CA TYR A 190 -9.54 -16.67 2.43
C TYR A 190 -8.28 -16.91 3.27
N SER A 191 -8.28 -17.99 4.06
CA SER A 191 -7.06 -18.49 4.70
C SER A 191 -6.27 -19.33 3.70
N VAL A 192 -4.95 -19.10 3.62
CA VAL A 192 -4.05 -19.82 2.71
C VAL A 192 -4.02 -21.33 3.04
N SER A 193 -4.34 -21.70 4.27
CA SER A 193 -4.48 -23.10 4.69
C SER A 193 -5.59 -23.88 3.96
N LEU A 194 -6.57 -23.21 3.37
CA LEU A 194 -7.66 -23.81 2.63
C LEU A 194 -7.32 -24.08 1.16
N LEU A 195 -6.19 -23.57 0.68
CA LEU A 195 -5.79 -23.73 -0.72
C LEU A 195 -5.19 -25.13 -0.99
N PRO A 196 -5.35 -25.66 -2.22
CA PRO A 196 -4.58 -26.82 -2.68
C PRO A 196 -3.07 -26.56 -2.57
N ALA A 197 -2.28 -27.61 -2.34
CA ALA A 197 -0.85 -27.53 -2.02
C ALA A 197 -0.04 -26.65 -2.97
N PHE A 198 -0.32 -26.68 -4.27
CA PHE A 198 0.36 -25.84 -5.27
C PHE A 198 0.13 -24.33 -5.01
N TRP A 199 -1.13 -23.90 -4.84
CA TRP A 199 -1.49 -22.51 -4.61
C TRP A 199 -1.06 -22.02 -3.24
N SER A 200 -1.13 -22.88 -2.23
CA SER A 200 -0.62 -22.60 -0.89
C SER A 200 0.88 -22.33 -0.93
N SER A 201 1.66 -23.18 -1.60
CA SER A 201 3.10 -22.98 -1.77
C SER A 201 3.41 -21.66 -2.49
N LEU A 202 2.67 -21.34 -3.53
CA LEU A 202 2.83 -20.07 -4.27
C LEU A 202 2.52 -18.84 -3.38
N SER A 203 1.51 -18.96 -2.53
CA SER A 203 1.14 -17.89 -1.59
C SER A 203 2.24 -17.62 -0.56
N TYR A 204 2.99 -18.61 -0.11
CA TYR A 204 4.13 -18.42 0.80
C TYR A 204 5.31 -17.66 0.17
N PHE A 205 5.44 -17.62 -1.15
CA PHE A 205 6.41 -16.77 -1.85
C PHE A 205 5.92 -15.32 -2.04
N ASN A 206 4.63 -15.07 -1.76
CA ASN A 206 4.03 -13.76 -1.94
C ASN A 206 4.25 -12.87 -0.72
N PRO A 207 4.98 -11.74 -0.82
CA PRO A 207 5.19 -10.85 0.32
C PRO A 207 3.89 -10.24 0.86
N ILE A 208 2.86 -10.07 0.01
CA ILE A 208 1.57 -9.51 0.42
C ILE A 208 0.86 -10.44 1.42
N PHE A 209 1.04 -11.75 1.28
CA PHE A 209 0.50 -12.72 2.23
C PHE A 209 0.94 -12.44 3.67
N TYR A 210 2.23 -12.19 3.88
CA TYR A 210 2.77 -11.88 5.21
C TYR A 210 2.25 -10.55 5.75
N MET A 211 2.07 -9.56 4.88
CA MET A 211 1.53 -8.25 5.25
C MET A 211 0.07 -8.35 5.70
N VAL A 212 -0.76 -9.01 4.89
CA VAL A 212 -2.18 -9.23 5.18
C VAL A 212 -2.35 -10.07 6.45
N ASN A 213 -1.58 -11.14 6.60
CA ASN A 213 -1.68 -12.05 7.72
C ASN A 213 -1.23 -11.39 9.04
N THR A 214 -0.12 -10.62 9.02
CA THR A 214 0.34 -9.88 10.20
C THR A 214 -0.66 -8.77 10.58
N PHE A 215 -1.25 -8.11 9.60
CA PHE A 215 -2.28 -7.11 9.86
C PHE A 215 -3.56 -7.76 10.42
N ARG A 216 -3.95 -8.94 9.90
CA ARG A 216 -5.04 -9.75 10.45
C ARG A 216 -4.78 -10.16 11.88
N TYR A 217 -3.54 -10.54 12.21
CA TYR A 217 -3.16 -10.80 13.60
C TYR A 217 -3.36 -9.56 14.49
N GLY A 218 -3.04 -8.37 13.99
CA GLY A 218 -3.29 -7.12 14.71
C GLY A 218 -4.77 -6.88 15.03
N PHE A 219 -5.67 -7.30 14.15
CA PHE A 219 -7.12 -7.18 14.33
C PHE A 219 -7.70 -8.33 15.16
N LEU A 220 -7.46 -9.56 14.77
CA LEU A 220 -8.16 -10.75 15.26
C LEU A 220 -7.34 -11.60 16.23
N GLY A 221 -6.03 -11.32 16.40
CA GLY A 221 -5.14 -12.13 17.24
C GLY A 221 -4.77 -13.49 16.65
N VAL A 222 -5.18 -13.80 15.41
CA VAL A 222 -4.88 -15.07 14.71
C VAL A 222 -3.94 -14.84 13.55
N SER A 223 -2.91 -15.67 13.43
CA SER A 223 -1.92 -15.62 12.37
C SER A 223 -1.55 -17.02 11.90
N ASP A 224 -1.44 -17.18 10.58
CA ASP A 224 -0.96 -18.42 9.94
C ASP A 224 0.60 -18.45 9.89
N THR A 225 1.28 -17.32 10.21
CA THR A 225 2.74 -17.19 10.11
C THR A 225 3.34 -16.44 11.30
N SER A 226 4.66 -16.47 11.45
CA SER A 226 5.34 -15.71 12.50
C SER A 226 5.31 -14.21 12.21
N VAL A 227 4.74 -13.46 13.14
CA VAL A 227 4.64 -11.98 13.07
C VAL A 227 6.03 -11.32 13.01
N SER A 228 6.98 -11.80 13.81
CA SER A 228 8.35 -11.29 13.82
C SER A 228 9.07 -11.49 12.47
N GLY A 229 8.89 -12.66 11.86
CA GLY A 229 9.43 -12.95 10.52
C GLY A 229 8.86 -12.02 9.45
N ALA A 230 7.56 -11.76 9.50
CA ALA A 230 6.89 -10.86 8.56
C ALA A 230 7.39 -9.41 8.70
N ILE A 231 7.57 -8.90 9.93
CA ILE A 231 8.10 -7.56 10.16
C ILE A 231 9.56 -7.47 9.68
N ALA A 232 10.39 -8.47 9.95
CA ALA A 232 11.77 -8.52 9.46
C ALA A 232 11.83 -8.50 7.92
N MET A 233 10.97 -9.27 7.27
CA MET A 233 10.82 -9.28 5.81
C MET A 233 10.42 -7.89 5.28
N LEU A 234 9.44 -7.22 5.87
CA LEU A 234 9.05 -5.85 5.51
C LEU A 234 10.24 -4.89 5.61
N GLY A 235 11.01 -4.97 6.69
CA GLY A 235 12.22 -4.16 6.89
C GLY A 235 13.26 -4.39 5.79
N LEU A 236 13.50 -5.65 5.40
CA LEU A 236 14.40 -6.00 4.30
C LEU A 236 13.90 -5.44 2.96
N PHE A 237 12.59 -5.54 2.67
CA PHE A 237 12.01 -4.96 1.46
C PHE A 237 12.18 -3.44 1.43
N ILE A 238 11.93 -2.74 2.54
CA ILE A 238 12.09 -1.28 2.63
C ILE A 238 13.56 -0.91 2.36
N CYS A 239 14.51 -1.57 3.01
CA CYS A 239 15.93 -1.30 2.80
C CYS A 239 16.36 -1.56 1.34
N GLY A 240 15.97 -2.71 0.78
CA GLY A 240 16.31 -3.08 -0.60
C GLY A 240 15.69 -2.13 -1.62
N LEU A 241 14.39 -1.85 -1.52
CA LEU A 241 13.69 -0.93 -2.43
C LEU A 241 14.22 0.51 -2.31
N THR A 242 14.52 0.97 -1.08
CA THR A 242 15.11 2.30 -0.88
C THR A 242 16.48 2.40 -1.55
N PHE A 243 17.31 1.36 -1.40
CA PHE A 243 18.61 1.30 -2.09
C PHE A 243 18.47 1.36 -3.60
N ILE A 244 17.53 0.58 -4.16
CA ILE A 244 17.24 0.57 -5.61
C ILE A 244 16.74 1.95 -6.05
N CYS A 245 15.78 2.55 -5.37
CA CYS A 245 15.24 3.88 -5.71
C CYS A 245 16.34 4.95 -5.72
N LEU A 246 17.20 4.97 -4.70
CA LEU A 246 18.28 5.95 -4.62
C LEU A 246 19.34 5.72 -5.70
N SER A 247 19.64 4.48 -6.03
CA SER A 247 20.56 4.12 -7.12
C SER A 247 20.00 4.57 -8.48
N LEU A 248 18.71 4.32 -8.74
CA LEU A 248 18.05 4.74 -9.97
C LEU A 248 17.99 6.26 -10.10
N LEU A 249 17.72 6.99 -9.02
CA LEU A 249 17.75 8.46 -9.03
C LEU A 249 19.14 9.02 -9.35
N ARG A 250 20.19 8.35 -8.89
CA ARG A 250 21.58 8.74 -9.24
C ARG A 250 21.89 8.49 -10.72
N LEU A 251 21.44 7.35 -11.26
CA LEU A 251 21.64 6.99 -12.66
C LEU A 251 20.80 7.88 -13.60
N SER A 252 19.60 8.28 -13.21
CA SER A 252 18.73 9.20 -13.98
C SER A 252 19.38 10.57 -14.18
N LEU A 253 20.22 11.02 -13.25
CA LEU A 253 21.00 12.26 -13.40
C LEU A 253 22.14 12.15 -14.43
N ILE A 254 22.54 10.94 -14.81
CA ILE A 254 23.62 10.69 -15.78
C ILE A 254 23.06 10.61 -17.21
N HIS A 255 21.74 10.36 -17.37
CA HIS A 255 21.09 10.15 -18.67
C HIS A 255 20.14 11.28 -19.10
N ILE A 256 20.13 12.40 -18.36
CA ILE A 256 19.53 13.66 -18.75
C ILE A 256 20.60 14.53 -19.39
#